data_61eb7dfc1e344d4197db2624b38c3801
#
_entry.id   61eb7dfc1e344d4197db2624b38c3801
#
_cell.length_a   1.000
_cell.length_b   1.000
_cell.length_c   1.000
_cell.angle_alpha   90.00
_cell.angle_beta   90.00
_cell.angle_gamma   90.00
#
_symmetry.space_group_name_H-M   'P 1'
#
loop_
_entity.id
_entity.type
_entity.pdbx_description
1 polymer ?
#
loop_
_entity_poly.entity_id
_entity_poly.type
_entity_poly.pdbx_seq_one_letter_code
_entity_poly.pdbx_strand_id
1 'polypeptide(L)'
;MYDYLVVGAGLFGAVFAYEAALKGKKVKVIEKRNHIAGNIYTREEEGIQVHQYGAHIFHTSDKEIWDYVNQFAELNRYTNSPVEIIRERFITHLLI
;
A
#
# COMPACT_ATOMS: atom_id res chain seq x y z
N MET A 1 -19.93 11.28 19.02
CA MET A 1 -19.26 12.31 18.19
C MET A 1 -17.87 11.85 17.83
N TYR A 2 -17.47 12.03 16.57
CA TYR A 2 -16.13 11.68 16.11
C TYR A 2 -15.18 12.86 16.29
N ASP A 3 -13.93 12.56 16.64
CA ASP A 3 -12.87 13.58 16.72
C ASP A 3 -12.30 13.91 15.34
N TYR A 4 -12.22 12.90 14.44
CA TYR A 4 -11.68 13.06 13.10
C TYR A 4 -12.53 12.34 12.06
N LEU A 5 -12.64 12.96 10.91
CA LEU A 5 -13.15 12.33 9.70
C LEU A 5 -11.99 12.18 8.72
N VAL A 6 -11.65 10.93 8.40
CA VAL A 6 -10.58 10.62 7.45
C VAL A 6 -11.22 10.27 6.12
N VAL A 7 -10.89 11.02 5.09
CA VAL A 7 -11.39 10.78 3.74
C VAL A 7 -10.32 10.04 2.95
N GLY A 8 -10.62 8.78 2.64
CA GLY A 8 -9.71 7.89 1.95
C GLY A 8 -9.07 6.87 2.90
N ALA A 9 -9.18 5.59 2.54
CA ALA A 9 -8.63 4.47 3.30
C ALA A 9 -7.38 3.89 2.60
N GLY A 10 -6.57 4.74 1.99
CA GLY A 10 -5.24 4.40 1.53
C GLY A 10 -4.26 4.35 2.71
N LEU A 11 -2.99 4.18 2.40
CA LEU A 11 -1.96 4.01 3.44
C LEU A 11 -1.90 5.22 4.38
N PHE A 12 -1.93 6.44 3.83
CA PHE A 12 -1.86 7.66 4.64
C PHE A 12 -3.05 7.75 5.61
N GLY A 13 -4.27 7.61 5.11
CA GLY A 13 -5.48 7.69 5.94
C GLY A 13 -5.54 6.59 6.99
N ALA A 14 -5.15 5.38 6.62
CA ALA A 14 -5.12 4.24 7.54
C ALA A 14 -4.13 4.45 8.68
N VAL A 15 -2.93 4.93 8.39
CA VAL A 15 -1.91 5.22 9.41
C VAL A 15 -2.37 6.34 10.33
N PHE A 16 -2.93 7.42 9.77
CA PHE A 16 -3.47 8.50 10.59
C PHE A 16 -4.56 8.01 11.53
N ALA A 17 -5.52 7.25 11.01
CA ALA A 17 -6.62 6.72 11.81
C ALA A 17 -6.12 5.78 12.92
N TYR A 18 -5.17 4.93 12.61
CA TYR A 18 -4.56 4.01 13.57
C TYR A 18 -3.88 4.77 14.70
N GLU A 19 -3.04 5.72 14.38
CA GLU A 19 -2.31 6.51 15.38
C GLU A 19 -3.26 7.36 16.23
N ALA A 20 -4.29 7.94 15.63
CA ALA A 20 -5.29 8.70 16.37
C ALA A 20 -6.08 7.79 17.33
N ALA A 21 -6.45 6.60 16.89
CA ALA A 21 -7.15 5.62 17.71
C ALA A 21 -6.31 5.17 18.91
N LEU A 22 -5.01 4.98 18.71
CA LEU A 22 -4.09 4.65 19.81
C LEU A 22 -4.06 5.74 20.88
N LYS A 23 -4.35 6.99 20.51
CA LYS A 23 -4.43 8.13 21.44
C LYS A 23 -5.84 8.32 22.01
N GLY A 24 -6.71 7.35 21.84
CA GLY A 24 -8.07 7.39 22.38
C GLY A 24 -9.04 8.25 21.59
N LYS A 25 -8.70 8.68 20.40
CA LYS A 25 -9.57 9.48 19.54
C LYS A 25 -10.58 8.62 18.80
N LYS A 26 -11.77 9.15 18.57
CA LYS A 26 -12.79 8.50 17.73
C LYS A 26 -12.63 8.97 16.30
N VAL A 27 -12.39 8.01 15.41
CA VAL A 27 -12.11 8.30 14.00
C VAL A 27 -13.15 7.60 13.13
N LYS A 28 -13.69 8.36 12.17
CA LYS A 28 -14.49 7.79 11.09
C LYS A 28 -13.70 7.87 9.80
N VAL A 29 -13.58 6.74 9.12
CA VAL A 29 -12.91 6.67 7.81
C VAL A 29 -13.97 6.41 6.74
N ILE A 30 -13.95 7.20 5.69
CA ILE A 30 -14.82 7.00 4.53
C ILE A 30 -13.97 6.74 3.31
N GLU A 31 -14.43 5.84 2.43
CA GLU A 31 -13.70 5.41 1.26
C GLU A 31 -14.59 5.41 0.03
N LYS A 32 -14.12 6.00 -1.05
CA LYS A 32 -14.85 6.08 -2.31
C LYS A 32 -14.89 4.75 -3.06
N ARG A 33 -13.79 4.00 -3.04
CA ARG A 33 -13.67 2.69 -3.70
C ARG A 33 -14.38 1.61 -2.87
N ASN A 34 -14.65 0.47 -3.49
CA ASN A 34 -15.25 -0.67 -2.80
C ASN A 34 -14.26 -1.53 -2.02
N HIS A 35 -13.04 -1.05 -1.83
CA HIS A 35 -11.99 -1.70 -1.07
C HIS A 35 -11.14 -0.66 -0.34
N ILE A 36 -10.41 -1.10 0.67
CA ILE A 36 -9.41 -0.30 1.37
C ILE A 36 -8.04 -0.41 0.67
N ALA A 37 -7.02 0.19 1.26
CA ALA A 37 -5.62 0.20 0.85
C ALA A 37 -5.27 1.15 -0.30
N GLY A 38 -6.25 1.79 -0.95
CA GLY A 38 -5.95 2.79 -1.97
C GLY A 38 -5.12 2.24 -3.13
N ASN A 39 -4.10 2.96 -3.51
CA ASN A 39 -3.27 2.59 -4.65
C ASN A 39 -2.34 1.41 -4.39
N ILE A 40 -2.16 1.00 -3.15
CA ILE A 40 -1.35 -0.20 -2.82
C ILE A 40 -2.20 -1.47 -2.74
N TYR A 41 -3.47 -1.37 -3.12
CA TYR A 41 -4.37 -2.51 -3.09
C TYR A 41 -3.91 -3.61 -4.04
N THR A 42 -3.81 -4.81 -3.49
CA THR A 42 -3.47 -6.03 -4.21
C THR A 42 -4.64 -7.01 -4.09
N ARG A 43 -5.06 -7.59 -5.19
CA ARG A 43 -6.09 -8.63 -5.20
C ARG A 43 -5.49 -9.95 -5.67
N GLU A 44 -6.09 -11.04 -5.25
CA GLU A 44 -5.71 -12.36 -5.74
C GLU A 44 -6.63 -12.75 -6.89
N GLU A 45 -6.04 -13.21 -7.98
CA GLU A 45 -6.72 -13.67 -9.16
C GLU A 45 -6.08 -14.97 -9.63
N GLU A 46 -6.82 -16.06 -9.59
CA GLU A 46 -6.33 -17.40 -9.96
C GLU A 46 -5.00 -17.78 -9.27
N GLY A 47 -4.86 -17.44 -7.99
CA GLY A 47 -3.66 -17.70 -7.22
C GLY A 47 -2.51 -16.70 -7.44
N ILE A 48 -2.73 -15.66 -8.24
CA ILE A 48 -1.72 -14.64 -8.55
C ILE A 48 -2.07 -13.37 -7.82
N GLN A 49 -1.07 -12.74 -7.21
CA GLN A 49 -1.21 -11.44 -6.56
C GLN A 49 -1.14 -10.34 -7.60
N VAL A 50 -2.25 -9.63 -7.80
CA VAL A 50 -2.35 -8.58 -8.81
C VAL A 50 -2.33 -7.22 -8.13
N HIS A 51 -1.33 -6.39 -8.47
CA HIS A 51 -1.26 -5.00 -8.04
C HIS A 51 -2.17 -4.17 -8.94
N GLN A 52 -3.37 -3.89 -8.48
CA GLN A 52 -4.44 -3.33 -9.32
C GLN A 52 -4.11 -1.96 -9.91
N TYR A 53 -3.33 -1.15 -9.20
CA TYR A 53 -3.03 0.23 -9.60
C TYR A 53 -1.55 0.44 -9.93
N GLY A 54 -0.86 -0.64 -10.28
CA GLY A 54 0.56 -0.63 -10.55
C GLY A 54 1.37 -1.28 -9.44
N ALA A 55 2.57 -1.71 -9.77
CA ALA A 55 3.44 -2.40 -8.83
C ALA A 55 3.83 -1.50 -7.65
N HIS A 56 3.73 -2.04 -6.45
CA HIS A 56 4.09 -1.34 -5.23
C HIS A 56 5.13 -2.14 -4.46
N ILE A 57 6.28 -1.51 -4.24
CA ILE A 57 7.36 -2.09 -3.46
C ILE A 57 7.68 -1.11 -2.36
N PHE A 58 7.67 -1.61 -1.13
CA PHE A 58 8.10 -0.81 -0.01
C PHE A 58 9.62 -0.87 0.11
N HIS A 59 10.25 0.29 0.11
CA HIS A 59 11.65 0.40 0.47
C HIS A 59 11.89 1.72 1.17
N THR A 60 12.82 1.72 2.11
CA THR A 60 13.23 2.93 2.82
C THR A 60 14.63 2.74 3.39
N SER A 61 15.38 3.83 3.50
CA SER A 61 16.63 3.87 4.25
C SER A 61 16.42 4.34 5.68
N ASP A 62 15.21 4.73 6.06
CA ASP A 62 14.86 5.18 7.39
C ASP A 62 14.49 4.00 8.26
N LYS A 63 15.31 3.72 9.28
CA LYS A 63 15.09 2.59 10.19
C LYS A 63 13.80 2.71 10.98
N GLU A 64 13.43 3.92 11.38
CA GLU A 64 12.18 4.14 12.14
C GLU A 64 10.95 3.78 11.32
N ILE A 65 10.93 4.18 10.05
CA ILE A 65 9.85 3.83 9.13
C ILE A 65 9.84 2.32 8.86
N TRP A 66 11.00 1.74 8.64
CA TRP A 66 11.13 0.30 8.44
C TRP A 66 10.57 -0.50 9.62
N ASP A 67 10.96 -0.13 10.83
CA ASP A 67 10.49 -0.81 12.04
C ASP A 67 8.97 -0.62 12.22
N TYR A 68 8.46 0.57 11.91
CA TYR A 68 7.03 0.84 11.99
C TYR A 68 6.22 -0.06 11.07
N VAL A 69 6.62 -0.16 9.81
CA VAL A 69 5.91 -0.99 8.83
C VAL A 69 5.99 -2.47 9.17
N ASN A 70 7.11 -2.94 9.71
CA ASN A 70 7.28 -4.33 10.10
C ASN A 70 6.43 -4.76 11.29
N GLN A 71 5.80 -3.83 12.02
CA GLN A 71 4.79 -4.18 13.02
C GLN A 71 3.52 -4.77 12.40
N PHE A 72 3.23 -4.43 11.15
CA PHE A 72 1.97 -4.77 10.49
C PHE A 72 2.11 -5.83 9.41
N ALA A 73 3.29 -5.96 8.83
CA ALA A 73 3.50 -6.86 7.70
C ALA A 73 4.92 -7.42 7.69
N GLU A 74 5.03 -8.67 7.26
CA GLU A 74 6.31 -9.28 6.95
C GLU A 74 6.64 -9.01 5.49
N LEU A 75 7.84 -8.46 5.25
CA LEU A 75 8.30 -8.12 3.91
C LEU A 75 9.15 -9.24 3.34
N ASN A 76 8.87 -9.66 2.11
CA ASN A 76 9.41 -10.88 1.52
C ASN A 76 10.70 -10.68 0.71
N ARG A 77 11.29 -9.49 0.74
CA ARG A 77 12.52 -9.14 -0.02
C ARG A 77 12.39 -9.38 -1.53
N TYR A 78 11.21 -9.15 -2.05
CA TYR A 78 10.94 -9.31 -3.47
C TYR A 78 11.81 -8.36 -4.30
N THR A 79 12.42 -8.90 -5.35
CA THR A 79 13.16 -8.09 -6.32
C THR A 79 12.25 -7.72 -7.47
N ASN A 80 12.04 -6.41 -7.66
CA ASN A 80 11.20 -5.91 -8.75
C ASN A 80 11.99 -5.87 -10.05
N SER A 81 11.50 -6.60 -11.03
CA SER A 81 12.08 -6.63 -12.36
C SER A 81 10.95 -6.55 -13.39
N PRO A 82 10.41 -5.33 -13.60
CA PRO A 82 9.28 -5.17 -14.50
C PRO A 82 9.66 -5.44 -15.94
N VAL A 83 8.72 -6.03 -16.68
CA VAL A 83 8.87 -6.31 -18.10
C VAL A 83 7.81 -5.53 -18.86
N GLU A 84 8.24 -4.86 -19.91
CA GLU A 84 7.36 -4.10 -20.77
C GLU A 84 7.19 -4.81 -22.11
N ILE A 85 5.98 -4.81 -22.65
CA ILE A 85 5.68 -5.37 -23.97
C ILE A 85 5.58 -4.21 -24.96
N ILE A 86 6.50 -4.15 -25.91
CA ILE A 86 6.47 -3.16 -26.99
C ILE A 86 6.45 -3.91 -28.32
N ARG A 87 5.42 -3.70 -29.14
CA ARG A 87 5.28 -4.32 -30.46
C ARG A 87 5.51 -5.85 -30.43
N GLU A 88 4.84 -6.54 -29.48
CA GLU A 88 4.96 -7.98 -29.26
C GLU A 88 6.37 -8.46 -28.82
N ARG A 89 7.22 -7.55 -28.34
CA ARG A 89 8.53 -7.87 -27.76
C ARG A 89 8.53 -7.58 -26.27
N PHE A 90 9.17 -8.45 -25.51
CA PHE A 90 9.37 -8.26 -24.07
C PHE A 90 10.68 -7.50 -23.85
N ILE A 91 10.59 -6.39 -23.13
CA ILE A 91 11.74 -5.59 -22.75
C ILE A 91 11.77 -5.48 -21.24
N THR A 92 12.90 -5.85 -20.64
CA THR A 92 13.10 -5.64 -19.20
C THR A 92 13.26 -4.15 -18.93
N HIS A 93 12.41 -3.62 -18.08
CA HIS A 93 12.47 -2.22 -17.73
C HIS A 93 13.49 -2.02 -16.62
N LEU A 94 14.54 -1.27 -16.92
CA LEU A 94 15.52 -0.87 -15.92
C LEU A 94 15.02 0.42 -15.29
N LEU A 95 14.59 0.35 -14.03
CA LEU A 95 14.31 1.53 -13.24
C LEU A 95 15.65 2.11 -12.77
N ILE A 96 15.92 3.28 -13.27
CA ILE A 96 17.10 4.03 -12.85
C ILE A 96 16.73 4.86 -11.61
#